data_e73c7f97fbdabc52a05ff61f270ace0b
#
_entry.id   e73c7f97fbdabc52a05ff61f270ace0b
#
_cell.length_a   1.000
_cell.length_b   1.000
_cell.length_c   1.000
_cell.angle_alpha   90.00
_cell.angle_beta   90.00
_cell.angle_gamma   90.00
#
_symmetry.space_group_name_H-M   'P 1'
#
loop_
_entity.id
_entity.type
_entity.pdbx_description
1 polymer ?
#
loop_
_entity_poly.entity_id
_entity_poly.type
_entity_poly.pdbx_seq_one_letter_code
_entity_poly.pdbx_strand_id
1 'polypeptide(L)'
;MNMEALFKLTYGVYFLSARDGEKDNACIINTAVQVANSPTRISIAAIKGNLTHDMILKTGQFNLSAISEDAPFELFKHFGMQSGRDVDKFADFKEVSRSENGLYYLNRWANAFMSLKFVDSVDLGSHTLFIGELVDGEVLSSNPCCTYGYYQTTIKNTAPKPAVKKGWKCTICGHVYEGDEAPEVCPVC
;
A
#
# COMPACT_ATOMS: atom_id res chain seq x y z
N MET A 1 4.77 -22.56 14.52
CA MET A 1 4.75 -21.13 14.86
C MET A 1 3.38 -20.57 14.48
N ASN A 2 2.71 -19.83 15.38
CA ASN A 2 1.44 -19.18 15.06
C ASN A 2 1.71 -17.80 14.48
N MET A 3 1.53 -17.63 13.16
CA MET A 3 1.77 -16.37 12.45
C MET A 3 0.73 -15.29 12.80
N GLU A 4 -0.41 -15.64 13.41
CA GLU A 4 -1.41 -14.66 13.86
C GLU A 4 -0.88 -13.73 14.96
N ALA A 5 0.20 -14.10 15.64
CA ALA A 5 0.88 -13.24 16.60
C ALA A 5 1.36 -11.93 15.96
N LEU A 6 1.71 -11.92 14.66
CA LEU A 6 2.12 -10.72 13.94
C LEU A 6 1.00 -9.67 13.81
N PHE A 7 -0.27 -10.10 13.80
CA PHE A 7 -1.41 -9.18 13.79
C PHE A 7 -1.65 -8.46 15.12
N LYS A 8 -0.89 -8.81 16.16
CA LYS A 8 -0.89 -8.08 17.44
C LYS A 8 0.06 -6.87 17.45
N LEU A 9 0.94 -6.76 16.44
CA LEU A 9 1.73 -5.56 16.25
C LEU A 9 0.83 -4.43 15.75
N THR A 10 0.99 -3.24 16.34
CA THR A 10 0.25 -2.05 15.91
C THR A 10 0.98 -1.39 14.75
N TYR A 11 0.37 -1.40 13.58
CA TYR A 11 0.86 -0.71 12.39
C TYR A 11 -0.11 0.41 11.99
N GLY A 12 0.43 1.52 11.50
CA GLY A 12 -0.33 2.47 10.70
C GLY A 12 -0.51 1.96 9.27
N VAL A 13 -1.10 2.77 8.39
CA VAL A 13 -1.12 2.57 6.94
C VAL A 13 -0.74 3.88 6.27
N TYR A 14 0.16 3.79 5.31
CA TYR A 14 0.80 4.95 4.71
C TYR A 14 0.83 4.85 3.19
N PHE A 15 0.67 6.00 2.57
CA PHE A 15 0.98 6.19 1.15
C PHE A 15 2.45 6.62 1.05
N LEU A 16 3.26 5.81 0.39
CA LEU A 16 4.68 6.06 0.14
C LEU A 16 4.87 6.46 -1.30
N SER A 17 5.40 7.64 -1.56
CA SER A 17 5.65 8.16 -2.91
C SER A 17 7.13 8.48 -3.14
N ALA A 18 7.55 8.34 -4.38
CA ALA A 18 8.86 8.74 -4.89
C ALA A 18 8.75 9.17 -6.35
N ARG A 19 9.79 9.82 -6.87
CA ARG A 19 9.88 10.28 -8.24
C ARG A 19 11.28 10.04 -8.81
N ASP A 20 11.35 9.64 -10.08
CA ASP A 20 12.59 9.53 -10.84
C ASP A 20 12.43 10.26 -12.18
N GLY A 21 13.14 11.37 -12.34
CA GLY A 21 12.94 12.28 -13.47
C GLY A 21 11.52 12.82 -13.51
N GLU A 22 10.77 12.51 -14.57
CA GLU A 22 9.36 12.92 -14.72
C GLU A 22 8.37 11.83 -14.26
N LYS A 23 8.84 10.64 -13.93
CA LYS A 23 7.98 9.53 -13.51
C LYS A 23 7.73 9.56 -12.01
N ASP A 24 6.48 9.74 -11.63
CA ASP A 24 6.02 9.59 -10.25
C ASP A 24 5.56 8.14 -10.02
N ASN A 25 5.74 7.64 -8.80
CA ASN A 25 5.12 6.40 -8.37
C ASN A 25 4.80 6.42 -6.88
N ALA A 26 3.81 5.61 -6.49
CA ALA A 26 3.49 5.41 -5.09
C ALA A 26 3.00 3.99 -4.82
N CYS A 27 3.07 3.60 -3.55
CA CYS A 27 2.54 2.34 -3.04
C CYS A 27 2.00 2.51 -1.63
N ILE A 28 1.27 1.51 -1.16
CA ILE A 28 0.79 1.44 0.22
C ILE A 28 1.76 0.59 1.04
N ILE A 29 2.15 1.09 2.21
CA ILE A 29 2.94 0.36 3.20
C ILE A 29 2.28 0.46 4.58
N ASN A 30 2.65 -0.44 5.49
CA ASN A 30 2.19 -0.43 6.87
C ASN A 30 3.33 -0.28 7.90
N THR A 31 4.55 -0.07 7.44
CA THR A 31 5.76 -0.06 8.28
C THR A 31 6.41 1.31 8.24
N ALA A 32 5.94 2.25 9.03
CA ALA A 32 6.62 3.50 9.26
C ALA A 32 6.61 3.84 10.75
N VAL A 33 7.76 4.17 11.29
CA VAL A 33 7.91 4.54 12.71
C VAL A 33 9.05 5.52 12.89
N GLN A 34 8.85 6.53 13.78
CA GLN A 34 9.93 7.40 14.21
C GLN A 34 10.94 6.62 15.04
N VAL A 35 12.21 6.71 14.67
CA VAL A 35 13.32 5.96 15.31
C VAL A 35 14.37 6.86 15.96
N ALA A 36 14.36 8.17 15.71
CA ALA A 36 15.26 9.13 16.35
C ALA A 36 14.60 10.52 16.42
N ASN A 37 15.05 11.35 17.39
CA ASN A 37 14.52 12.69 17.62
C ASN A 37 15.46 13.80 17.12
N SER A 38 16.76 13.60 17.16
CA SER A 38 17.74 14.63 16.80
C SER A 38 18.95 13.99 16.10
N PRO A 39 19.03 14.07 14.77
CA PRO A 39 17.99 14.54 13.88
C PRO A 39 16.76 13.62 13.91
N THR A 40 15.59 14.17 13.55
CA THR A 40 14.36 13.38 13.48
C THR A 40 14.45 12.39 12.34
N ARG A 41 14.32 11.10 12.63
CA ARG A 41 14.38 10.03 11.62
C ARG A 41 13.19 9.10 11.70
N ILE A 42 12.76 8.67 10.53
CA ILE A 42 11.68 7.70 10.34
C ILE A 42 12.23 6.50 9.58
N SER A 43 11.95 5.30 10.06
CA SER A 43 12.20 4.07 9.31
C SER A 43 10.94 3.61 8.59
N ILE A 44 11.13 3.05 7.39
CA ILE A 44 10.11 2.37 6.61
C ILE A 44 10.67 1.06 6.05
N ALA A 45 9.81 0.07 5.83
CA ALA A 45 10.20 -1.12 5.07
C ALA A 45 9.41 -1.18 3.75
N ALA A 46 10.12 -1.23 2.63
CA ALA A 46 9.53 -1.37 1.31
C ALA A 46 9.98 -2.69 0.66
N ILE A 47 9.03 -3.38 0.02
CA ILE A 47 9.29 -4.65 -0.67
C ILE A 47 10.21 -4.41 -1.88
N LYS A 48 11.24 -5.23 -2.03
CA LYS A 48 12.10 -5.24 -3.21
C LYS A 48 11.27 -5.62 -4.46
N GLY A 49 11.59 -5.02 -5.60
CA GLY A 49 10.81 -5.19 -6.82
C GLY A 49 9.64 -4.21 -6.97
N ASN A 50 9.26 -3.47 -5.93
CA ASN A 50 8.36 -2.34 -6.07
C ASN A 50 9.08 -1.15 -6.72
N LEU A 51 8.46 -0.51 -7.69
CA LEU A 51 9.05 0.64 -8.40
C LEU A 51 9.40 1.79 -7.44
N THR A 52 8.56 2.07 -6.44
CA THR A 52 8.82 3.10 -5.42
C THR A 52 10.12 2.81 -4.65
N HIS A 53 10.37 1.52 -4.31
CA HIS A 53 11.61 1.10 -3.65
C HIS A 53 12.85 1.49 -4.47
N ASP A 54 12.84 1.17 -5.78
CA ASP A 54 13.97 1.44 -6.65
C ASP A 54 14.18 2.94 -6.87
N MET A 55 13.09 3.70 -6.96
CA MET A 55 13.13 5.16 -7.03
C MET A 55 13.79 5.77 -5.79
N ILE A 56 13.45 5.30 -4.59
CA ILE A 56 14.06 5.78 -3.33
C ILE A 56 15.55 5.52 -3.33
N LEU A 57 15.99 4.33 -3.70
CA LEU A 57 17.43 4.01 -3.79
C LEU A 57 18.17 4.91 -4.79
N LYS A 58 17.52 5.24 -5.90
CA LYS A 58 18.13 6.04 -6.97
C LYS A 58 18.18 7.53 -6.64
N THR A 59 17.11 8.07 -6.05
CA THR A 59 16.93 9.54 -5.92
C THR A 59 17.17 10.05 -4.50
N GLY A 60 17.14 9.17 -3.51
CA GLY A 60 17.38 9.53 -2.12
C GLY A 60 16.29 10.36 -1.47
N GLN A 61 15.07 10.37 -2.03
CA GLN A 61 13.94 11.15 -1.51
C GLN A 61 12.64 10.36 -1.57
N PHE A 62 11.78 10.55 -0.57
CA PHE A 62 10.44 9.98 -0.54
C PHE A 62 9.51 10.76 0.37
N ASN A 63 8.21 10.69 0.10
CA ASN A 63 7.19 11.23 0.96
C ASN A 63 6.35 10.11 1.56
N LEU A 64 5.90 10.32 2.78
CA LEU A 64 4.87 9.54 3.45
C LEU A 64 3.63 10.39 3.66
N SER A 65 2.44 9.85 3.35
CA SER A 65 1.19 10.40 3.87
C SER A 65 0.58 9.39 4.84
N ALA A 66 0.27 9.83 6.05
CA ALA A 66 -0.44 9.03 7.02
C ALA A 66 -1.92 8.98 6.61
N ILE A 67 -2.39 7.81 6.20
CA ILE A 67 -3.76 7.63 5.69
C ILE A 67 -4.76 7.74 6.85
N SER A 68 -5.89 8.40 6.61
CA SER A 68 -6.98 8.54 7.57
C SER A 68 -8.03 7.44 7.40
N GLU A 69 -8.87 7.21 8.43
CA GLU A 69 -9.87 6.13 8.45
C GLU A 69 -11.01 6.33 7.43
N ASP A 70 -11.21 7.54 6.92
CA ASP A 70 -12.19 7.87 5.86
C ASP A 70 -11.72 7.54 4.44
N ALA A 71 -10.51 6.97 4.29
CA ALA A 71 -10.00 6.57 2.99
C ALA A 71 -10.81 5.40 2.40
N PRO A 72 -11.27 5.50 1.14
CA PRO A 72 -12.01 4.43 0.50
C PRO A 72 -11.11 3.26 0.12
N PHE A 73 -11.69 2.05 0.00
CA PHE A 73 -10.93 0.85 -0.41
C PHE A 73 -10.25 1.02 -1.78
N GLU A 74 -10.85 1.81 -2.67
CA GLU A 74 -10.31 2.11 -4.00
C GLU A 74 -8.91 2.73 -3.96
N LEU A 75 -8.59 3.58 -2.95
CA LEU A 75 -7.25 4.11 -2.76
C LEU A 75 -6.22 2.99 -2.56
N PHE A 76 -6.54 2.03 -1.70
CA PHE A 76 -5.67 0.89 -1.40
C PHE A 76 -5.53 -0.05 -2.60
N LYS A 77 -6.62 -0.27 -3.33
CA LYS A 77 -6.61 -1.05 -4.57
C LYS A 77 -5.73 -0.37 -5.62
N HIS A 78 -5.89 0.93 -5.81
CA HIS A 78 -5.19 1.71 -6.83
C HIS A 78 -3.68 1.74 -6.59
N PHE A 79 -3.23 2.05 -5.37
CA PHE A 79 -1.80 2.18 -5.07
C PHE A 79 -1.15 0.92 -4.52
N GLY A 80 -1.91 0.00 -3.92
CA GLY A 80 -1.38 -1.20 -3.27
C GLY A 80 -1.47 -2.49 -4.07
N MET A 81 -2.38 -2.59 -5.08
CA MET A 81 -2.67 -3.85 -5.76
C MET A 81 -2.28 -3.88 -7.24
N GLN A 82 -1.58 -2.87 -7.73
CA GLN A 82 -1.06 -2.83 -9.10
C GLN A 82 0.37 -2.31 -9.13
N SER A 83 1.12 -2.69 -10.17
CA SER A 83 2.51 -2.29 -10.34
C SER A 83 2.62 -0.95 -11.07
N GLY A 84 3.41 0.00 -10.55
CA GLY A 84 3.76 1.23 -11.27
C GLY A 84 4.70 1.02 -12.45
N ARG A 85 5.16 -0.22 -12.67
CA ARG A 85 5.90 -0.58 -13.89
C ARG A 85 4.97 -0.79 -15.07
N ASP A 86 3.74 -1.25 -14.79
CA ASP A 86 2.75 -1.64 -15.81
C ASP A 86 1.75 -0.52 -16.09
N VAL A 87 1.50 0.35 -15.09
CA VAL A 87 0.51 1.43 -15.18
C VAL A 87 1.07 2.73 -14.63
N ASP A 88 0.63 3.87 -15.20
CA ASP A 88 0.79 5.17 -14.57
C ASP A 88 -0.33 5.38 -13.54
N LYS A 89 0.03 5.29 -12.26
CA LYS A 89 -0.93 5.42 -11.17
C LYS A 89 -1.44 6.86 -10.96
N PHE A 90 -0.81 7.84 -11.58
CA PHE A 90 -1.16 9.26 -11.42
C PHE A 90 -1.86 9.87 -12.64
N ALA A 91 -1.99 9.16 -13.76
CA ALA A 91 -2.58 9.68 -15.00
C ALA A 91 -3.95 10.37 -14.78
N ASP A 92 -4.83 9.74 -13.97
CA ASP A 92 -6.18 10.25 -13.69
C ASP A 92 -6.44 10.50 -12.19
N PHE A 93 -5.40 10.39 -11.34
CA PHE A 93 -5.54 10.57 -9.90
C PHE A 93 -5.24 12.02 -9.51
N LYS A 94 -6.23 12.70 -8.91
CA LYS A 94 -6.19 14.15 -8.62
C LYS A 94 -6.05 14.49 -7.14
N GLU A 95 -6.25 13.53 -6.23
CA GLU A 95 -6.24 13.75 -4.79
C GLU A 95 -4.81 13.78 -4.22
N VAL A 96 -3.91 14.47 -4.94
CA VAL A 96 -2.51 14.68 -4.57
C VAL A 96 -2.10 16.13 -4.77
N SER A 97 -1.12 16.56 -3.99
CA SER A 97 -0.39 17.82 -4.16
C SER A 97 1.11 17.54 -4.09
N ARG A 98 1.93 18.49 -4.52
CA ARG A 98 3.38 18.39 -4.41
C ARG A 98 3.88 19.16 -3.19
N SER A 99 4.76 18.53 -2.42
CA SER A 99 5.53 19.17 -1.37
C SER A 99 6.74 19.94 -1.97
N GLU A 100 7.50 20.64 -1.13
CA GLU A 100 8.64 21.45 -1.58
C GLU A 100 9.72 20.63 -2.31
N ASN A 101 9.89 19.34 -1.96
CA ASN A 101 10.82 18.44 -2.65
C ASN A 101 10.32 17.95 -4.02
N GLY A 102 9.14 18.41 -4.47
CA GLY A 102 8.54 18.06 -5.75
C GLY A 102 7.84 16.69 -5.80
N LEU A 103 7.80 15.94 -4.70
CA LEU A 103 7.13 14.65 -4.62
C LEU A 103 5.65 14.80 -4.27
N TYR A 104 4.82 13.87 -4.73
CA TYR A 104 3.42 13.85 -4.38
C TYR A 104 3.19 13.43 -2.93
N TYR A 105 2.15 14.01 -2.31
CA TYR A 105 1.51 13.54 -1.10
C TYR A 105 -0.02 13.56 -1.30
N LEU A 106 -0.75 12.76 -0.52
CA LEU A 106 -2.21 12.78 -0.54
C LEU A 106 -2.72 14.08 0.10
N ASN A 107 -3.51 14.87 -0.64
CA ASN A 107 -4.19 16.06 -0.12
C ASN A 107 -5.62 15.76 0.36
N ARG A 108 -6.06 14.52 0.21
CA ARG A 108 -7.32 13.98 0.71
C ARG A 108 -7.06 12.58 1.27
N TRP A 109 -7.84 12.16 2.25
CA TRP A 109 -7.71 10.87 2.95
C TRP A 109 -6.37 10.66 3.66
N ALA A 110 -5.74 11.75 4.04
CA ALA A 110 -4.54 11.77 4.87
C ALA A 110 -4.68 12.80 5.97
N ASN A 111 -4.10 12.51 7.13
CA ASN A 111 -4.03 13.45 8.25
C ASN A 111 -2.70 14.17 8.39
N ALA A 112 -1.68 13.68 7.75
CA ALA A 112 -0.38 14.36 7.68
C ALA A 112 0.41 13.86 6.47
N PHE A 113 1.35 14.68 5.99
CA PHE A 113 2.43 14.21 5.16
C PHE A 113 3.78 14.53 5.81
N MET A 114 4.80 13.81 5.38
CA MET A 114 6.19 13.93 5.82
C MET A 114 7.08 13.76 4.59
N SER A 115 7.97 14.71 4.36
CA SER A 115 9.01 14.65 3.33
C SER A 115 10.31 14.16 3.95
N LEU A 116 10.93 13.16 3.35
CA LEU A 116 12.07 12.45 3.92
C LEU A 116 13.23 12.41 2.93
N LYS A 117 14.41 12.65 3.45
CA LYS A 117 15.69 12.45 2.76
C LYS A 117 16.31 11.14 3.22
N PHE A 118 16.62 10.26 2.29
CA PHE A 118 17.29 8.99 2.56
C PHE A 118 18.63 9.22 3.29
N VAL A 119 18.88 8.43 4.32
CA VAL A 119 20.10 8.47 5.13
C VAL A 119 20.85 7.16 5.04
N ASP A 120 20.14 6.03 5.25
CA ASP A 120 20.73 4.70 5.32
C ASP A 120 19.70 3.62 5.04
N SER A 121 20.15 2.40 4.77
CA SER A 121 19.27 1.26 4.57
C SER A 121 19.87 -0.06 5.03
N VAL A 122 19.00 -1.00 5.39
CA VAL A 122 19.37 -2.37 5.74
C VAL A 122 18.62 -3.35 4.85
N ASP A 123 19.37 -4.27 4.25
CA ASP A 123 18.79 -5.37 3.48
C ASP A 123 18.18 -6.42 4.41
N LEU A 124 16.87 -6.65 4.29
CA LEU A 124 16.11 -7.64 5.06
C LEU A 124 15.70 -8.87 4.22
N GLY A 125 16.35 -9.09 3.08
CA GLY A 125 16.00 -10.16 2.14
C GLY A 125 14.84 -9.76 1.22
N SER A 126 13.61 -9.94 1.61
CA SER A 126 12.42 -9.57 0.80
C SER A 126 12.13 -8.08 0.76
N HIS A 127 12.57 -7.33 1.77
CA HIS A 127 12.38 -5.89 1.92
C HIS A 127 13.72 -5.18 2.15
N THR A 128 13.71 -3.88 1.93
CA THR A 128 14.75 -2.98 2.41
C THR A 128 14.15 -2.10 3.51
N LEU A 129 14.81 -2.06 4.67
CA LEU A 129 14.52 -1.05 5.69
C LEU A 129 15.25 0.23 5.29
N PHE A 130 14.50 1.29 5.04
CA PHE A 130 15.04 2.62 4.77
C PHE A 130 14.98 3.47 6.03
N ILE A 131 16.00 4.28 6.24
CA ILE A 131 16.03 5.33 7.27
C ILE A 131 16.05 6.67 6.54
N GLY A 132 15.05 7.49 6.77
CA GLY A 132 14.93 8.84 6.22
C GLY A 132 14.97 9.89 7.32
N GLU A 133 15.67 11.02 7.05
CA GLU A 133 15.62 12.21 7.88
C GLU A 133 14.42 13.06 7.48
N LEU A 134 13.61 13.46 8.46
CA LEU A 134 12.47 14.34 8.25
C LEU A 134 12.96 15.75 7.89
N VAL A 135 12.59 16.25 6.72
CA VAL A 135 12.99 17.56 6.22
C VAL A 135 11.83 18.54 6.12
N ASP A 136 10.60 18.05 6.00
CA ASP A 136 9.37 18.84 5.93
C ASP A 136 8.17 17.96 6.33
N GLY A 137 7.06 18.59 6.72
CA GLY A 137 5.82 17.89 7.02
C GLY A 137 4.73 18.80 7.57
N GLU A 138 3.49 18.40 7.35
CA GLU A 138 2.31 19.17 7.75
C GLU A 138 1.20 18.24 8.22
N VAL A 139 0.41 18.71 9.20
CA VAL A 139 -0.85 18.10 9.61
C VAL A 139 -1.97 18.61 8.71
N LEU A 140 -2.64 17.71 7.98
CA LEU A 140 -3.64 18.04 6.96
C LEU A 140 -5.07 17.94 7.51
N SER A 141 -5.32 17.05 8.47
CA SER A 141 -6.64 16.88 9.07
C SER A 141 -6.56 16.32 10.49
N SER A 142 -7.67 16.44 11.23
CA SER A 142 -7.85 15.85 12.56
C SER A 142 -8.54 14.48 12.54
N ASN A 143 -8.76 13.90 11.36
CA ASN A 143 -9.37 12.57 11.22
C ASN A 143 -8.52 11.51 11.93
N PRO A 144 -9.10 10.42 12.45
CA PRO A 144 -8.33 9.32 13.02
C PRO A 144 -7.36 8.71 12.00
N CYS A 145 -6.15 8.35 12.48
CA CYS A 145 -5.17 7.63 11.66
C CYS A 145 -5.65 6.21 11.36
N CYS A 146 -5.62 5.82 10.09
CA CYS A 146 -5.92 4.45 9.69
C CYS A 146 -4.85 3.51 10.24
N THR A 147 -5.23 2.61 11.13
CA THR A 147 -4.38 1.49 11.55
C THR A 147 -4.52 0.33 10.57
N TYR A 148 -3.51 -0.53 10.50
CA TYR A 148 -3.61 -1.75 9.68
C TYR A 148 -4.74 -2.68 10.17
N GLY A 149 -4.99 -2.70 11.48
CA GLY A 149 -6.15 -3.41 12.04
C GLY A 149 -7.47 -2.87 11.53
N TYR A 150 -7.66 -1.54 11.54
CA TYR A 150 -8.85 -0.89 11.01
C TYR A 150 -9.02 -1.16 9.50
N TYR A 151 -7.94 -1.04 8.73
CA TYR A 151 -7.96 -1.40 7.31
C TYR A 151 -8.46 -2.83 7.09
N GLN A 152 -7.93 -3.83 7.82
CA GLN A 152 -8.28 -5.24 7.64
C GLN A 152 -9.73 -5.55 8.05
N THR A 153 -10.21 -4.94 9.15
CA THR A 153 -11.54 -5.24 9.71
C THR A 153 -12.67 -4.40 9.14
N THR A 154 -12.36 -3.20 8.66
CA THR A 154 -13.37 -2.22 8.22
C THR A 154 -13.25 -1.91 6.74
N ILE A 155 -12.17 -1.25 6.31
CA ILE A 155 -12.05 -0.75 4.94
C ILE A 155 -12.04 -1.89 3.92
N LYS A 156 -11.24 -2.92 4.15
CA LYS A 156 -11.12 -4.08 3.25
C LYS A 156 -12.45 -4.83 3.08
N ASN A 157 -13.32 -4.81 4.09
CA ASN A 157 -14.63 -5.44 4.02
C ASN A 157 -15.63 -4.67 3.15
N THR A 158 -15.35 -3.40 2.80
CA THR A 158 -16.13 -2.62 1.83
C THR A 158 -15.78 -3.00 0.38
N ALA A 159 -14.69 -3.75 0.17
CA ALA A 159 -14.33 -4.24 -1.16
C ALA A 159 -15.48 -5.06 -1.76
N PRO A 160 -15.78 -4.90 -3.06
CA PRO A 160 -16.70 -5.79 -3.75
C PRO A 160 -16.24 -7.24 -3.55
N LYS A 161 -17.07 -8.06 -2.90
CA LYS A 161 -16.77 -9.49 -2.78
C LYS A 161 -16.72 -10.07 -4.18
N PRO A 162 -15.68 -10.84 -4.54
CA PRO A 162 -15.69 -11.57 -5.80
C PRO A 162 -16.97 -12.40 -5.86
N ALA A 163 -17.67 -12.34 -6.99
CA ALA A 163 -18.83 -13.19 -7.21
C ALA A 163 -18.41 -14.62 -6.90
N VAL A 164 -19.09 -15.27 -5.98
CA VAL A 164 -18.85 -16.67 -5.65
C VAL A 164 -19.24 -17.43 -6.91
N LYS A 165 -18.26 -17.85 -7.70
CA LYS A 165 -18.50 -18.77 -8.81
C LYS A 165 -19.01 -20.06 -8.21
N LYS A 166 -20.27 -20.41 -8.50
CA LYS A 166 -20.81 -21.69 -8.11
C LYS A 166 -20.03 -22.77 -8.89
N GLY A 167 -19.39 -23.66 -8.17
CA GLY A 167 -18.72 -24.81 -8.75
C GLY A 167 -19.53 -26.08 -8.49
N TRP A 168 -19.69 -26.90 -9.50
CA TRP A 168 -20.39 -28.17 -9.45
C TRP A 168 -19.37 -29.29 -9.66
N LYS A 169 -19.22 -30.17 -8.66
CA LYS A 169 -18.31 -31.30 -8.75
C LYS A 169 -19.04 -32.57 -9.21
N CYS A 170 -18.60 -33.16 -10.31
CA CYS A 170 -19.12 -34.42 -10.75
C CYS A 170 -18.82 -35.54 -9.72
N THR A 171 -19.85 -36.24 -9.26
CA THR A 171 -19.73 -37.32 -8.28
C THR A 171 -19.09 -38.58 -8.83
N ILE A 172 -19.01 -38.72 -10.18
CA ILE A 172 -18.44 -39.91 -10.85
C ILE A 172 -16.94 -39.73 -11.13
N CYS A 173 -16.55 -38.62 -11.84
CA CYS A 173 -15.16 -38.44 -12.25
C CYS A 173 -14.41 -37.36 -11.48
N GLY A 174 -15.07 -36.61 -10.60
CA GLY A 174 -14.46 -35.55 -9.80
C GLY A 174 -14.21 -34.22 -10.57
N HIS A 175 -14.59 -34.14 -11.84
CA HIS A 175 -14.45 -32.89 -12.64
C HIS A 175 -15.25 -31.76 -11.98
N VAL A 176 -14.63 -30.57 -11.92
CA VAL A 176 -15.26 -29.35 -11.39
C VAL A 176 -15.68 -28.47 -12.57
N TYR A 177 -16.97 -28.22 -12.68
CA TYR A 177 -17.56 -27.29 -13.63
C TYR A 177 -17.86 -25.95 -12.92
N GLU A 178 -17.37 -24.85 -13.46
CA GLU A 178 -17.66 -23.49 -12.97
C GLU A 178 -18.80 -22.88 -13.79
N GLY A 179 -19.93 -22.59 -13.15
CA GLY A 179 -21.09 -21.99 -13.79
C GLY A 179 -22.21 -21.69 -12.80
N ASP A 180 -23.20 -20.91 -13.21
CA ASP A 180 -24.31 -20.52 -12.34
C ASP A 180 -25.30 -21.67 -12.10
N GLU A 181 -25.37 -22.65 -13.01
CA GLU A 181 -26.25 -23.81 -12.94
C GLU A 181 -25.44 -25.10 -13.09
N ALA A 182 -25.92 -26.18 -12.45
CA ALA A 182 -25.33 -27.50 -12.63
C ALA A 182 -25.55 -27.99 -14.06
N PRO A 183 -24.52 -28.48 -14.77
CA PRO A 183 -24.73 -29.10 -16.07
C PRO A 183 -25.57 -30.37 -15.92
N GLU A 184 -26.54 -30.59 -16.81
CA GLU A 184 -27.37 -31.80 -16.80
C GLU A 184 -26.53 -33.06 -17.02
N VAL A 185 -25.46 -32.93 -17.77
CA VAL A 185 -24.53 -34.04 -18.09
C VAL A 185 -23.09 -33.55 -17.88
N CYS A 186 -22.26 -34.36 -17.23
CA CYS A 186 -20.85 -34.02 -17.06
C CYS A 186 -20.13 -33.95 -18.42
N PRO A 187 -19.44 -32.86 -18.75
CA PRO A 187 -18.76 -32.72 -20.04
C PRO A 187 -17.53 -33.62 -20.21
N VAL A 188 -17.11 -34.34 -19.14
CA VAL A 188 -15.90 -35.17 -19.12
C VAL A 188 -16.22 -36.67 -19.07
N CYS A 189 -17.26 -37.09 -18.43
CA CYS A 189 -17.65 -38.49 -18.35
C CYS A 189 -19.08 -38.75 -18.88
#